data_d9b630028c5abfe8c7f8fd90a621ae2f
#
_entry.id   d9b630028c5abfe8c7f8fd90a621ae2f
#
_cell.length_a   1.000
_cell.length_b   1.000
_cell.length_c   1.000
_cell.angle_alpha   90.00
_cell.angle_beta   90.00
_cell.angle_gamma   90.00
#
_symmetry.space_group_name_H-M   'P 1'
#
loop_
_entity.id
_entity.type
_entity.pdbx_description
1 polymer ?
#
loop_
_entity_poly.entity_id
_entity_poly.type
_entity_poly.pdbx_seq_one_letter_code
_entity_poly.pdbx_strand_id
1 'polypeptide(L)'
;MFQRLYTLCLTPLISFWSGCFDETFDLTEAADLTDPREYNSDQIFFKYPKNWEISADNNTTEFHNIYMQTQGEALVIYQSYPSDVAESLTTFSKDFSEKMTQTEIPLGEISKSELKAIPEVAGFEGIEETFDISIIGISVPHKRIFLSKKIADRQVFLIYQAAIEDHPQTESGFYLIRDTLKESEGS
;
A
#
# COMPACT_ATOMS: atom_id res chain seq x y z
N MET A 1 -20.59 23.23 -2.39
CA MET A 1 -21.43 22.06 -2.05
C MET A 1 -21.31 21.05 -3.18
N PHE A 2 -20.16 20.38 -3.24
CA PHE A 2 -19.88 19.30 -4.18
C PHE A 2 -19.38 18.11 -3.39
N GLN A 3 -20.32 17.30 -2.97
CA GLN A 3 -20.06 15.97 -2.40
C GLN A 3 -19.85 15.04 -3.61
N ARG A 4 -18.62 14.98 -4.12
CA ARG A 4 -18.28 13.98 -5.13
C ARG A 4 -17.90 12.69 -4.42
N LEU A 5 -18.76 11.71 -4.58
CA LEU A 5 -18.54 10.31 -4.25
C LEU A 5 -17.25 9.82 -4.95
N TYR A 6 -16.17 9.73 -4.20
CA TYR A 6 -15.07 8.86 -4.59
C TYR A 6 -15.53 7.42 -4.28
N THR A 7 -16.18 6.81 -5.25
CA THR A 7 -16.38 5.36 -5.22
C THR A 7 -15.03 4.74 -5.54
N LEU A 8 -14.17 4.66 -4.52
CA LEU A 8 -12.98 3.81 -4.61
C LEU A 8 -13.46 2.39 -4.92
N CYS A 9 -13.08 1.86 -6.07
CA CYS A 9 -13.18 0.44 -6.34
C CYS A 9 -12.30 -0.33 -5.35
N LEU A 10 -12.79 -0.54 -4.13
CA LEU A 10 -12.24 -1.46 -3.12
C LEU A 10 -12.66 -2.92 -3.38
N THR A 11 -13.31 -3.17 -4.52
CA THR A 11 -13.81 -4.49 -4.90
C THR A 11 -12.77 -5.59 -5.14
N PRO A 12 -11.47 -5.36 -5.41
CA PRO A 12 -10.55 -6.48 -5.52
C PRO A 12 -10.05 -7.04 -4.19
N LEU A 13 -10.18 -6.33 -3.07
CA LEU A 13 -9.68 -6.82 -1.77
C LEU A 13 -10.44 -8.04 -1.22
N ILE A 14 -11.68 -8.26 -1.67
CA ILE A 14 -12.53 -9.36 -1.17
C ILE A 14 -12.25 -10.68 -1.90
N SER A 15 -11.65 -10.65 -3.09
CA SER A 15 -11.38 -11.86 -3.89
C SER A 15 -10.21 -12.70 -3.36
N PHE A 16 -9.43 -12.19 -2.42
CA PHE A 16 -8.23 -12.85 -1.91
C PHE A 16 -8.48 -13.96 -0.90
N TRP A 17 -9.67 -14.02 -0.33
CA TRP A 17 -9.96 -14.95 0.77
C TRP A 17 -10.70 -16.22 0.35
N SER A 18 -10.86 -16.45 -0.97
CA SER A 18 -11.48 -17.70 -1.49
C SER A 18 -10.47 -18.82 -1.80
N GLY A 19 -9.20 -18.65 -1.46
CA GLY A 19 -8.19 -19.71 -1.52
C GLY A 19 -8.42 -20.71 -0.41
N CYS A 20 -8.54 -21.97 -0.77
CA CYS A 20 -8.63 -23.13 0.13
C CYS A 20 -7.71 -22.97 1.34
N PHE A 21 -8.21 -23.28 2.53
CA PHE A 21 -7.41 -23.62 3.71
C PHE A 21 -6.58 -24.88 3.37
N ASP A 22 -5.47 -24.67 2.67
CA ASP A 22 -4.40 -25.64 2.63
C ASP A 22 -3.48 -25.29 3.79
N GLU A 23 -3.29 -26.22 4.72
CA GLU A 23 -2.55 -26.03 5.98
C GLU A 23 -1.02 -25.83 5.80
N THR A 24 -0.58 -25.31 4.69
CA THR A 24 0.76 -24.75 4.59
C THR A 24 0.67 -23.31 5.09
N PHE A 25 1.20 -23.06 6.29
CA PHE A 25 1.60 -21.71 6.69
C PHE A 25 2.50 -21.19 5.57
N ASP A 26 1.95 -20.39 4.69
CA ASP A 26 2.71 -19.76 3.62
C ASP A 26 3.64 -18.75 4.29
N LEU A 27 4.88 -19.21 4.53
CA LEU A 27 5.92 -18.36 5.10
C LEU A 27 6.14 -17.21 4.12
N THR A 28 5.97 -15.99 4.58
CA THR A 28 6.25 -14.81 3.78
C THR A 28 7.68 -14.87 3.27
N GLU A 29 7.86 -14.94 1.96
CA GLU A 29 9.19 -14.94 1.36
C GLU A 29 9.85 -13.56 1.48
N ALA A 30 11.16 -13.54 1.71
CA ALA A 30 11.94 -12.32 1.67
C ALA A 30 11.90 -11.69 0.27
N ALA A 31 11.89 -10.36 0.22
CA ALA A 31 11.95 -9.62 -1.03
C ALA A 31 13.23 -9.96 -1.83
N ASP A 32 13.10 -10.48 -3.04
CA ASP A 32 14.23 -10.80 -3.92
C ASP A 32 14.72 -9.55 -4.67
N LEU A 33 15.82 -8.99 -4.19
CA LEU A 33 16.44 -7.80 -4.77
C LEU A 33 17.59 -8.13 -5.74
N THR A 34 17.81 -9.39 -6.09
CA THR A 34 18.97 -9.79 -6.94
C THR A 34 18.86 -9.33 -8.38
N ASP A 35 17.62 -9.25 -8.91
CA ASP A 35 17.32 -8.81 -10.28
C ASP A 35 15.95 -8.07 -10.25
N PRO A 36 15.89 -6.85 -9.71
CA PRO A 36 14.63 -6.13 -9.53
C PRO A 36 13.94 -5.86 -10.87
N ARG A 37 12.63 -5.99 -10.88
CA ARG A 37 11.82 -5.56 -12.01
C ARG A 37 11.68 -4.04 -12.03
N GLU A 38 11.43 -3.50 -13.20
CA GLU A 38 11.21 -2.06 -13.39
C GLU A 38 9.74 -1.80 -13.81
N TYR A 39 9.13 -0.82 -13.18
CA TYR A 39 7.91 -0.20 -13.65
C TYR A 39 8.25 1.14 -14.28
N ASN A 40 7.81 1.35 -15.51
CA ASN A 40 8.03 2.59 -16.25
C ASN A 40 6.79 2.87 -17.11
N SER A 41 5.89 3.65 -16.61
CA SER A 41 4.65 4.04 -17.28
C SER A 41 4.12 5.35 -16.69
N ASP A 42 3.39 6.11 -17.50
CA ASP A 42 2.61 7.26 -17.06
C ASP A 42 3.37 8.30 -16.23
N GLN A 43 4.58 8.64 -16.68
CA GLN A 43 5.47 9.62 -16.07
C GLN A 43 6.06 9.19 -14.71
N ILE A 44 5.90 7.93 -14.31
CA ILE A 44 6.54 7.40 -13.12
C ILE A 44 7.46 6.22 -13.43
N PHE A 45 8.52 6.12 -12.65
CA PHE A 45 9.47 5.02 -12.67
C PHE A 45 9.74 4.57 -11.24
N PHE A 46 9.76 3.26 -11.01
CA PHE A 46 10.30 2.65 -9.81
C PHE A 46 10.77 1.21 -10.06
N LYS A 47 11.61 0.69 -9.16
CA LYS A 47 12.01 -0.72 -9.14
C LYS A 47 11.28 -1.45 -8.03
N TYR A 48 11.00 -2.74 -8.24
CA TYR A 48 10.34 -3.59 -7.26
C TYR A 48 10.94 -5.00 -7.27
N PRO A 49 10.82 -5.76 -6.16
CA PRO A 49 11.39 -7.10 -6.05
C PRO A 49 10.95 -8.04 -7.16
N LYS A 50 11.85 -8.93 -7.56
CA LYS A 50 11.62 -9.90 -8.64
C LYS A 50 10.45 -10.84 -8.36
N ASN A 51 10.28 -11.24 -7.09
CA ASN A 51 9.23 -12.13 -6.62
C ASN A 51 7.92 -11.43 -6.24
N TRP A 52 7.82 -10.10 -6.45
CA TRP A 52 6.56 -9.36 -6.28
C TRP A 52 5.84 -9.20 -7.61
N GLU A 53 4.52 -8.98 -7.56
CA GLU A 53 3.69 -8.87 -8.74
C GLU A 53 2.79 -7.63 -8.68
N ILE A 54 2.68 -6.92 -9.81
CA ILE A 54 1.67 -5.88 -9.99
C ILE A 54 0.36 -6.59 -10.32
N SER A 55 -0.57 -6.60 -9.37
CA SER A 55 -1.86 -7.27 -9.50
C SER A 55 -2.94 -6.41 -10.12
N ALA A 56 -2.79 -5.09 -10.02
CA ALA A 56 -3.68 -4.14 -10.69
C ALA A 56 -2.93 -2.83 -10.97
N ASP A 57 -3.25 -2.22 -12.10
CA ASP A 57 -2.77 -0.91 -12.53
C ASP A 57 -3.94 -0.17 -13.18
N ASN A 58 -4.44 0.86 -12.49
CA ASN A 58 -5.58 1.66 -12.94
C ASN A 58 -5.18 3.11 -13.04
N ASN A 59 -5.04 3.58 -14.27
CA ASN A 59 -4.69 4.95 -14.56
C ASN A 59 -5.81 5.70 -15.24
N THR A 60 -6.15 6.85 -14.68
CA THR A 60 -7.13 7.80 -15.21
C THR A 60 -6.57 9.22 -15.14
N THR A 61 -7.26 10.19 -15.70
CA THR A 61 -6.88 11.60 -15.55
C THR A 61 -6.98 12.11 -14.11
N GLU A 62 -7.83 11.51 -13.30
CA GLU A 62 -8.10 11.93 -11.92
C GLU A 62 -7.16 11.26 -10.91
N PHE A 63 -6.80 9.99 -11.12
CA PHE A 63 -5.93 9.25 -10.24
C PHE A 63 -5.17 8.13 -10.96
N HIS A 64 -4.04 7.73 -10.42
CA HIS A 64 -3.32 6.53 -10.80
C HIS A 64 -3.12 5.64 -9.57
N ASN A 65 -3.45 4.36 -9.68
CA ASN A 65 -3.45 3.42 -8.58
C ASN A 65 -2.86 2.07 -9.00
N ILE A 66 -1.76 1.67 -8.34
CA ILE A 66 -1.07 0.41 -8.60
C ILE A 66 -1.10 -0.42 -7.32
N TYR A 67 -1.56 -1.66 -7.44
CA TYR A 67 -1.50 -2.65 -6.36
C TYR A 67 -0.39 -3.65 -6.64
N MET A 68 0.47 -3.87 -5.66
CA MET A 68 1.53 -4.87 -5.71
C MET A 68 1.33 -5.88 -4.60
N GLN A 69 1.38 -7.15 -4.98
CA GLN A 69 1.33 -8.28 -4.08
C GLN A 69 2.72 -8.82 -3.83
N THR A 70 2.95 -9.26 -2.61
CA THR A 70 4.16 -9.99 -2.23
C THR A 70 3.86 -11.49 -2.20
N GLN A 71 4.88 -12.30 -2.00
CA GLN A 71 4.71 -13.68 -1.56
C GLN A 71 4.37 -13.65 -0.07
N GLY A 72 3.09 -13.85 0.27
CA GLY A 72 2.56 -13.71 1.62
C GLY A 72 1.48 -12.63 1.73
N GLU A 73 1.27 -12.07 2.92
CA GLU A 73 0.15 -11.15 3.21
C GLU A 73 0.53 -9.67 3.09
N ALA A 74 1.78 -9.34 2.78
CA ALA A 74 2.18 -7.95 2.64
C ALA A 74 1.63 -7.33 1.35
N LEU A 75 1.27 -6.06 1.43
CA LEU A 75 0.65 -5.30 0.35
C LEU A 75 1.36 -3.96 0.19
N VAL A 76 1.63 -3.57 -1.05
CA VAL A 76 2.08 -2.23 -1.41
C VAL A 76 1.08 -1.61 -2.37
N ILE A 77 0.69 -0.37 -2.08
CA ILE A 77 -0.19 0.41 -2.95
C ILE A 77 0.54 1.71 -3.28
N TYR A 78 0.64 2.01 -4.57
CA TYR A 78 0.94 3.35 -5.06
C TYR A 78 -0.35 4.02 -5.45
N GLN A 79 -0.54 5.25 -4.98
CA GLN A 79 -1.64 6.13 -5.44
C GLN A 79 -1.09 7.50 -5.76
N SER A 80 -1.58 8.13 -6.81
CA SER A 80 -1.27 9.53 -7.08
C SER A 80 -2.47 10.31 -7.62
N TYR A 81 -2.50 11.57 -7.28
CA TYR A 81 -3.54 12.52 -7.64
C TYR A 81 -2.90 13.81 -8.15
N PRO A 82 -3.58 14.60 -9.02
CA PRO A 82 -3.13 15.97 -9.31
C PRO A 82 -2.93 16.75 -8.01
N SER A 83 -1.82 17.48 -7.90
CA SER A 83 -1.42 18.13 -6.63
C SER A 83 -2.39 19.21 -6.16
N ASP A 84 -3.19 19.78 -7.06
CA ASP A 84 -4.17 20.82 -6.76
C ASP A 84 -5.47 20.29 -6.12
N VAL A 85 -5.71 18.99 -6.20
CA VAL A 85 -6.89 18.33 -5.60
C VAL A 85 -6.53 17.28 -4.56
N ALA A 86 -5.25 16.97 -4.41
CA ALA A 86 -4.78 15.97 -3.47
C ALA A 86 -4.94 16.44 -2.01
N GLU A 87 -5.30 15.52 -1.15
CA GLU A 87 -5.39 15.73 0.30
C GLU A 87 -4.01 15.73 0.96
N SER A 88 -3.94 16.23 2.20
CA SER A 88 -2.74 16.07 3.03
C SER A 88 -2.54 14.60 3.41
N LEU A 89 -1.29 14.21 3.72
CA LEU A 89 -1.00 12.85 4.20
C LEU A 89 -1.82 12.50 5.45
N THR A 90 -2.03 13.45 6.35
CA THR A 90 -2.82 13.23 7.58
C THR A 90 -4.30 12.94 7.27
N THR A 91 -4.91 13.67 6.34
CA THR A 91 -6.30 13.42 5.93
C THR A 91 -6.40 12.09 5.21
N PHE A 92 -5.51 11.87 4.23
CA PHE A 92 -5.47 10.65 3.45
C PHE A 92 -5.33 9.38 4.32
N SER A 93 -4.36 9.35 5.25
CA SER A 93 -4.12 8.19 6.11
C SER A 93 -5.29 7.91 7.04
N LYS A 94 -5.91 8.96 7.58
CA LYS A 94 -7.10 8.83 8.43
C LYS A 94 -8.29 8.25 7.66
N ASP A 95 -8.59 8.81 6.50
CA ASP A 95 -9.72 8.36 5.67
C ASP A 95 -9.51 6.93 5.16
N PHE A 96 -8.26 6.58 4.81
CA PHE A 96 -7.89 5.21 4.43
C PHE A 96 -8.11 4.24 5.59
N SER A 97 -7.61 4.57 6.78
CA SER A 97 -7.75 3.75 7.98
C SER A 97 -9.22 3.56 8.37
N GLU A 98 -10.02 4.64 8.38
CA GLU A 98 -11.46 4.56 8.69
C GLU A 98 -12.22 3.66 7.70
N LYS A 99 -11.92 3.75 6.40
CA LYS A 99 -12.52 2.87 5.38
C LYS A 99 -12.13 1.41 5.58
N MET A 100 -10.85 1.14 5.90
CA MET A 100 -10.40 -0.22 6.16
C MET A 100 -11.07 -0.82 7.40
N THR A 101 -11.25 -0.05 8.47
CA THR A 101 -11.94 -0.50 9.70
C THR A 101 -13.42 -0.81 9.46
N GLN A 102 -14.03 -0.17 8.45
CA GLN A 102 -15.42 -0.41 8.06
C GLN A 102 -15.57 -1.57 7.06
N THR A 103 -14.46 -2.12 6.57
CA THR A 103 -14.49 -3.26 5.64
C THR A 103 -14.94 -4.51 6.40
N GLU A 104 -16.00 -5.15 5.93
CA GLU A 104 -16.47 -6.41 6.49
C GLU A 104 -15.48 -7.53 6.19
N ILE A 105 -14.88 -8.09 7.24
CA ILE A 105 -14.08 -9.31 7.15
C ILE A 105 -14.95 -10.48 7.62
N PRO A 106 -15.17 -11.51 6.81
CA PRO A 106 -15.95 -12.66 7.23
C PRO A 106 -15.37 -13.27 8.51
N LEU A 107 -16.19 -13.30 9.60
CA LEU A 107 -15.79 -13.81 10.90
C LEU A 107 -14.60 -13.10 11.55
N GLY A 108 -14.35 -11.84 11.16
CA GLY A 108 -13.22 -11.06 11.64
C GLY A 108 -13.53 -9.59 11.80
N GLU A 109 -12.56 -8.87 12.35
CA GLU A 109 -12.60 -7.41 12.53
C GLU A 109 -11.20 -6.81 12.46
N ILE A 110 -11.13 -5.53 12.10
CA ILE A 110 -9.91 -4.71 12.22
C ILE A 110 -10.09 -3.84 13.47
N SER A 111 -9.13 -3.92 14.39
CA SER A 111 -9.14 -3.10 15.59
C SER A 111 -8.98 -1.62 15.26
N LYS A 112 -9.39 -0.76 16.20
CA LYS A 112 -9.11 0.66 16.08
C LYS A 112 -7.61 0.90 16.15
N SER A 113 -7.09 1.65 15.19
CA SER A 113 -5.67 1.92 15.00
C SER A 113 -5.21 3.20 15.71
N GLU A 114 -3.90 3.34 15.86
CA GLU A 114 -3.23 4.56 16.27
C GLU A 114 -2.30 5.04 15.13
N LEU A 115 -2.53 6.27 14.67
CA LEU A 115 -1.73 6.94 13.65
C LEU A 115 -0.67 7.83 14.32
N LYS A 116 0.61 7.65 13.94
CA LYS A 116 1.75 8.42 14.44
C LYS A 116 2.57 8.98 13.30
N ALA A 117 2.90 10.27 13.34
CA ALA A 117 3.88 10.83 12.43
C ALA A 117 5.26 10.19 12.67
N ILE A 118 5.95 9.86 11.60
CA ILE A 118 7.33 9.38 11.62
C ILE A 118 8.25 10.38 10.92
N PRO A 119 9.58 10.35 11.20
CA PRO A 119 10.53 11.25 10.55
C PRO A 119 10.46 11.15 9.03
N GLU A 120 10.69 12.29 8.37
CA GLU A 120 10.83 12.33 6.92
C GLU A 120 11.98 11.43 6.46
N VAL A 121 11.76 10.67 5.38
CA VAL A 121 12.75 9.77 4.80
C VAL A 121 12.73 9.87 3.28
N ALA A 122 13.89 10.04 2.65
CA ALA A 122 14.05 10.17 1.20
C ALA A 122 13.15 11.26 0.55
N GLY A 123 12.81 12.32 1.31
CA GLY A 123 11.93 13.39 0.89
C GLY A 123 10.44 13.04 0.95
N PHE A 124 10.07 11.95 1.63
CA PHE A 124 8.69 11.58 1.92
C PHE A 124 8.33 11.97 3.35
N GLU A 125 7.21 12.65 3.52
CA GLU A 125 6.50 12.72 4.80
C GLU A 125 5.95 11.33 5.13
N GLY A 126 5.90 10.97 6.43
CA GLY A 126 5.49 9.62 6.84
C GLY A 126 4.52 9.61 8.02
N ILE A 127 3.60 8.64 7.98
CA ILE A 127 2.72 8.26 9.08
C ILE A 127 2.77 6.73 9.22
N GLU A 128 2.96 6.26 10.44
CA GLU A 128 2.87 4.85 10.81
C GLU A 128 1.54 4.59 11.51
N GLU A 129 0.92 3.48 11.20
CA GLU A 129 -0.30 2.96 11.83
C GLU A 129 -0.05 1.55 12.35
N THR A 130 -0.51 1.27 13.57
CA THR A 130 -0.54 -0.08 14.14
C THR A 130 -1.97 -0.48 14.47
N PHE A 131 -2.36 -1.71 14.12
CA PHE A 131 -3.70 -2.25 14.33
C PHE A 131 -3.64 -3.79 14.36
N ASP A 132 -4.70 -4.43 14.81
CA ASP A 132 -4.83 -5.87 14.76
C ASP A 132 -5.89 -6.29 13.74
N ILE A 133 -5.62 -7.37 13.02
CA ILE A 133 -6.62 -8.10 12.25
C ILE A 133 -6.96 -9.35 13.05
N SER A 134 -8.22 -9.49 13.44
CA SER A 134 -8.70 -10.64 14.21
C SER A 134 -9.64 -11.48 13.35
N ILE A 135 -9.41 -12.79 13.28
CA ILE A 135 -10.24 -13.74 12.54
C ILE A 135 -10.45 -14.97 13.42
N ILE A 136 -11.72 -15.31 13.69
CA ILE A 136 -12.11 -16.47 14.52
C ILE A 136 -11.37 -16.46 15.87
N GLY A 137 -11.17 -15.27 16.46
CA GLY A 137 -10.52 -15.11 17.77
C GLY A 137 -8.99 -15.18 17.75
N ILE A 138 -8.36 -15.32 16.59
CA ILE A 138 -6.91 -15.17 16.41
C ILE A 138 -6.64 -13.74 15.99
N SER A 139 -5.81 -13.04 16.76
CA SER A 139 -5.43 -11.64 16.49
C SER A 139 -3.98 -11.58 16.01
N VAL A 140 -3.76 -10.95 14.87
CA VAL A 140 -2.43 -10.76 14.26
C VAL A 140 -2.14 -9.27 14.21
N PRO A 141 -1.09 -8.80 14.87
CA PRO A 141 -0.71 -7.39 14.84
C PRO A 141 -0.10 -7.01 13.49
N HIS A 142 -0.59 -5.90 12.95
CA HIS A 142 -0.18 -5.35 11.66
C HIS A 142 0.41 -3.95 11.82
N LYS A 143 1.28 -3.62 10.90
CA LYS A 143 1.78 -2.27 10.70
C LYS A 143 1.47 -1.81 9.28
N ARG A 144 1.07 -0.54 9.16
CA ARG A 144 0.91 0.16 7.90
C ARG A 144 1.73 1.45 7.93
N ILE A 145 2.46 1.70 6.85
CA ILE A 145 3.24 2.91 6.66
C ILE A 145 2.64 3.65 5.47
N PHE A 146 2.30 4.91 5.70
CA PHE A 146 1.89 5.84 4.67
C PHE A 146 3.03 6.81 4.43
N LEU A 147 3.46 6.92 3.18
CA LEU A 147 4.46 7.92 2.77
C LEU A 147 3.85 8.81 1.70
N SER A 148 4.18 10.10 1.72
CA SER A 148 3.70 11.04 0.72
C SER A 148 4.79 11.99 0.26
N LYS A 149 4.84 12.23 -1.05
CA LYS A 149 5.79 13.13 -1.71
C LYS A 149 5.18 13.70 -2.97
N LYS A 150 5.52 14.95 -3.27
CA LYS A 150 5.19 15.54 -4.57
C LYS A 150 6.23 15.11 -5.61
N ILE A 151 5.77 14.54 -6.73
CA ILE A 151 6.58 14.19 -7.90
C ILE A 151 5.92 14.86 -9.12
N ALA A 152 6.67 15.74 -9.79
CA ALA A 152 6.14 16.59 -10.85
C ALA A 152 4.90 17.40 -10.40
N ASP A 153 3.79 17.25 -11.07
CA ASP A 153 2.50 17.89 -10.76
C ASP A 153 1.54 16.99 -9.95
N ARG A 154 2.02 15.84 -9.48
CA ARG A 154 1.21 14.87 -8.73
C ARG A 154 1.65 14.73 -7.28
N GLN A 155 0.68 14.60 -6.39
CA GLN A 155 0.90 14.14 -5.01
C GLN A 155 0.84 12.62 -5.01
N VAL A 156 1.93 11.99 -4.59
CA VAL A 156 2.07 10.53 -4.52
C VAL A 156 1.91 10.07 -3.09
N PHE A 157 1.20 8.97 -2.92
CA PHE A 157 1.06 8.22 -1.67
C PHE A 157 1.56 6.80 -1.90
N LEU A 158 2.49 6.33 -1.06
CA LEU A 158 2.87 4.94 -0.96
C LEU A 158 2.32 4.37 0.34
N ILE A 159 1.61 3.26 0.24
CA ILE A 159 1.07 2.55 1.39
C ILE A 159 1.73 1.17 1.42
N TYR A 160 2.32 0.85 2.54
CA TYR A 160 2.89 -0.46 2.81
C TYR A 160 2.23 -1.06 4.04
N GLN A 161 1.72 -2.28 3.92
CA GLN A 161 1.07 -3.00 5.02
C GLN A 161 1.61 -4.42 5.08
N ALA A 162 1.93 -4.88 6.29
CA ALA A 162 2.27 -6.27 6.57
C ALA A 162 1.94 -6.60 8.03
N ALA A 163 1.81 -7.90 8.35
CA ALA A 163 1.90 -8.36 9.71
C ALA A 163 3.26 -7.96 10.31
N ILE A 164 3.32 -7.64 11.60
CA ILE A 164 4.57 -7.16 12.23
C ILE A 164 5.69 -8.21 12.10
N GLU A 165 5.36 -9.48 12.16
CA GLU A 165 6.30 -10.59 12.00
C GLU A 165 6.88 -10.71 10.58
N ASP A 166 6.17 -10.24 9.56
CA ASP A 166 6.57 -10.31 8.15
C ASP A 166 7.38 -9.08 7.68
N HIS A 167 7.41 -8.04 8.50
CA HIS A 167 8.14 -6.82 8.17
C HIS A 167 9.62 -7.06 7.82
N PRO A 168 10.39 -7.86 8.58
CA PRO A 168 11.81 -8.09 8.29
C PRO A 168 12.04 -8.70 6.90
N GLN A 169 11.11 -9.48 6.37
CA GLN A 169 11.21 -10.12 5.07
C GLN A 169 10.84 -9.19 3.92
N THR A 170 9.94 -8.25 4.16
CA THR A 170 9.30 -7.48 3.08
C THR A 170 9.72 -6.01 3.02
N GLU A 171 10.19 -5.42 4.13
CA GLU A 171 10.51 -3.99 4.19
C GLU A 171 11.60 -3.53 3.19
N SER A 172 12.58 -4.40 2.89
CA SER A 172 13.63 -4.07 1.92
C SER A 172 13.07 -3.87 0.51
N GLY A 173 12.04 -4.62 0.14
CA GLY A 173 11.33 -4.44 -1.14
C GLY A 173 10.55 -3.13 -1.18
N PHE A 174 9.89 -2.77 -0.09
CA PHE A 174 9.22 -1.49 0.05
C PHE A 174 10.23 -0.32 -0.05
N TYR A 175 11.38 -0.43 0.62
CA TYR A 175 12.43 0.60 0.53
C TYR A 175 12.98 0.73 -0.88
N LEU A 176 13.13 -0.38 -1.62
CA LEU A 176 13.54 -0.33 -3.02
C LEU A 176 12.55 0.50 -3.86
N ILE A 177 11.25 0.29 -3.70
CA ILE A 177 10.22 1.07 -4.41
C ILE A 177 10.33 2.53 -4.03
N ARG A 178 10.32 2.86 -2.73
CA ARG A 178 10.41 4.23 -2.21
C ARG A 178 11.65 4.97 -2.74
N ASP A 179 12.82 4.33 -2.68
CA ASP A 179 14.10 4.97 -2.97
C ASP A 179 14.37 5.12 -4.47
N THR A 180 13.66 4.34 -5.30
CA THR A 180 13.76 4.41 -6.76
C THR A 180 12.61 5.15 -7.42
N LEU A 181 11.55 5.48 -6.67
CA LEU A 181 10.38 6.19 -7.20
C LEU A 181 10.74 7.61 -7.61
N LYS A 182 10.57 7.88 -8.88
CA LYS A 182 10.85 9.18 -9.50
C LYS A 182 9.95 9.43 -10.70
N GLU A 183 9.99 10.64 -11.21
CA GLU A 183 9.45 10.95 -12.53
C GLU A 183 10.21 10.16 -13.60
N SER A 184 9.46 9.54 -14.52
CA SER A 184 10.05 8.88 -15.69
C SER A 184 10.66 9.94 -16.61
N GLU A 185 11.88 9.74 -17.03
CA GLU A 185 12.47 10.54 -18.10
C GLU A 185 11.70 10.20 -19.37
N GLY A 186 10.90 11.17 -19.87
CA GLY A 186 10.03 10.96 -21.01
C GLY A 186 10.78 10.38 -22.21
N SER A 187 10.17 9.36 -22.81
CA SER A 187 10.62 8.77 -24.08
C SER A 187 10.30 9.69 -25.23
#